data_269fda5e71dc514f001d0d41fb52e942
#
_entry.id   269fda5e71dc514f001d0d41fb52e942
#
_cell.length_a   1.000
_cell.length_b   1.000
_cell.length_c   1.000
_cell.angle_alpha   90.00
_cell.angle_beta   90.00
_cell.angle_gamma   90.00
#
_symmetry.space_group_name_H-M   'P 1'
#
loop_
_entity.id
_entity.type
_entity.pdbx_description
1 polymer ?
#
loop_
_entity_poly.entity_id
_entity_poly.type
_entity_poly.pdbx_seq_one_letter_code
_entity_poly.pdbx_strand_id
1 'polypeptide(L)'
;MCIRDRLIALERIIKNLGYKNRFESYKNLHQNINDLLKKVDKTPEKNLIDTLVIRSMSKAKYSSQNIGHFGLSFEKYTHFTSPIRRYPDVIVHRNLENILNNSQKQNKNLEDQCLYLSSREELSTKAERSSIKFMQVKYMSSKINKKYTGVVSGIMERGVFIEIKKNKCEGFIKAKDIPGDYFVFKEKEFLMMGRNTKEEYRLGDEVLVKVKGVNENKKQIDFLLLEKL
;
A
#
# COMPACT_ATOMS: atom_id res chain seq x y z
N MET A 1 1.49 10.89 11.21
CA MET A 1 1.07 9.71 12.01
C MET A 1 2.30 8.83 12.20
N CYS A 2 2.72 8.63 13.43
CA CYS A 2 3.90 7.84 13.78
C CYS A 2 3.68 6.36 13.43
N ILE A 3 4.75 5.59 13.22
CA ILE A 3 4.64 4.13 12.99
C ILE A 3 3.94 3.43 14.14
N ARG A 4 4.18 3.91 15.38
CA ARG A 4 3.53 3.41 16.58
C ARG A 4 2.02 3.55 16.52
N ASP A 5 1.50 4.69 16.08
CA ASP A 5 0.05 4.92 15.97
C ASP A 5 -0.58 3.96 14.95
N ARG A 6 0.13 3.69 13.84
CA ARG A 6 -0.33 2.75 12.81
C ARG A 6 -0.34 1.30 13.29
N LEU A 7 0.66 0.90 14.08
CA LEU A 7 0.72 -0.43 14.68
C LEU A 7 -0.37 -0.61 15.75
N ILE A 8 -0.66 0.43 16.56
CA ILE A 8 -1.78 0.42 17.52
C ILE A 8 -3.12 0.30 16.79
N ALA A 9 -3.29 1.01 15.67
CA ALA A 9 -4.49 0.89 14.85
C ALA A 9 -4.63 -0.52 14.26
N LEU A 10 -3.54 -1.11 13.75
CA LEU A 10 -3.51 -2.50 13.27
C LEU A 10 -3.89 -3.46 14.40
N GLU A 11 -3.27 -3.35 15.59
CA GLU A 11 -3.54 -4.21 16.74
C GLU A 11 -5.02 -4.16 17.15
N ARG A 12 -5.63 -2.98 17.11
CA ARG A 12 -7.07 -2.83 17.42
C ARG A 12 -7.95 -3.58 16.40
N ILE A 13 -7.63 -3.49 15.11
CA ILE A 13 -8.40 -4.17 14.06
C ILE A 13 -8.24 -5.69 14.17
N ILE A 14 -7.02 -6.20 14.31
CA ILE A 14 -6.79 -7.65 14.41
C ILE A 14 -7.40 -8.25 15.67
N LYS A 15 -7.44 -7.48 16.78
CA LYS A 15 -8.13 -7.88 18.01
C LYS A 15 -9.63 -8.02 17.79
N ASN A 16 -10.26 -7.12 17.06
CA ASN A 16 -11.68 -7.21 16.69
C ASN A 16 -11.99 -8.43 15.81
N LEU A 17 -11.01 -8.87 15.01
CA LEU A 17 -11.09 -10.10 14.20
C LEU A 17 -10.76 -11.38 15.01
N GLY A 18 -10.52 -11.27 16.33
CA GLY A 18 -10.25 -12.40 17.21
C GLY A 18 -8.79 -12.82 17.35
N TYR A 19 -7.85 -12.09 16.73
CA TYR A 19 -6.42 -12.40 16.82
C TYR A 19 -5.78 -11.69 18.03
N LYS A 20 -4.92 -12.40 18.80
CA LYS A 20 -4.30 -11.88 20.04
C LYS A 20 -2.84 -11.46 19.85
N ASN A 21 -2.44 -11.05 18.66
CA ASN A 21 -1.08 -10.57 18.40
C ASN A 21 -0.90 -9.14 18.95
N ARG A 22 0.26 -8.88 19.60
CA ARG A 22 0.64 -7.57 20.16
C ARG A 22 1.90 -7.07 19.46
N PHE A 23 1.95 -5.75 19.19
CA PHE A 23 3.06 -5.10 18.49
C PHE A 23 3.78 -4.05 19.34
N GLU A 24 3.66 -4.14 20.67
CA GLU A 24 4.22 -3.17 21.62
C GLU A 24 5.76 -3.16 21.65
N SER A 25 6.39 -4.31 21.35
CA SER A 25 7.85 -4.45 21.39
C SER A 25 8.45 -4.49 19.98
N TYR A 26 9.30 -3.51 19.66
CA TYR A 26 10.05 -3.50 18.40
C TYR A 26 11.02 -4.69 18.25
N LYS A 27 11.51 -5.27 19.35
CA LYS A 27 12.49 -6.36 19.29
C LYS A 27 11.97 -7.61 18.56
N ASN A 28 10.67 -7.91 18.70
CA ASN A 28 10.05 -9.10 18.12
C ASN A 28 8.94 -8.76 17.10
N LEU A 29 8.90 -7.52 16.62
CA LEU A 29 7.83 -7.05 15.76
C LEU A 29 7.72 -7.87 14.47
N HIS A 30 8.85 -8.19 13.82
CA HIS A 30 8.89 -8.99 12.60
C HIS A 30 8.38 -10.43 12.83
N GLN A 31 8.73 -11.05 13.97
CA GLN A 31 8.24 -12.38 14.33
C GLN A 31 6.74 -12.36 14.56
N ASN A 32 6.24 -11.40 15.35
CA ASN A 32 4.83 -11.25 15.64
C ASN A 32 3.98 -11.00 14.39
N ILE A 33 4.50 -10.21 13.44
CA ILE A 33 3.85 -10.00 12.13
C ILE A 33 3.84 -11.29 11.32
N ASN A 34 4.98 -11.98 11.21
CA ASN A 34 5.06 -13.23 10.47
C ASN A 34 4.17 -14.33 11.06
N ASP A 35 4.07 -14.40 12.38
CA ASP A 35 3.18 -15.34 13.06
C ASP A 35 1.70 -15.01 12.82
N LEU A 36 1.35 -13.72 12.77
CA LEU A 36 0.02 -13.29 12.37
C LEU A 36 -0.27 -13.71 10.93
N LEU A 37 0.62 -13.40 9.99
CA LEU A 37 0.46 -13.74 8.57
C LEU A 37 0.31 -15.25 8.33
N LYS A 38 1.08 -16.08 9.06
CA LYS A 38 0.92 -17.53 9.02
C LYS A 38 -0.44 -18.00 9.54
N LYS A 39 -0.95 -17.37 10.63
CA LYS A 39 -2.26 -17.73 11.19
C LYS A 39 -3.42 -17.42 10.24
N VAL A 40 -3.30 -16.34 9.47
CA VAL A 40 -4.37 -15.89 8.57
C VAL A 40 -4.26 -16.45 7.15
N ASP A 41 -3.24 -17.22 6.83
CA ASP A 41 -2.92 -17.64 5.45
C ASP A 41 -4.08 -18.35 4.72
N LYS A 42 -4.95 -19.03 5.47
CA LYS A 42 -6.11 -19.77 4.91
C LYS A 42 -7.46 -19.21 5.37
N THR A 43 -7.49 -18.00 5.89
CA THR A 43 -8.72 -17.38 6.39
C THR A 43 -9.25 -16.33 5.40
N PRO A 44 -10.56 -16.03 5.43
CA PRO A 44 -11.15 -14.97 4.60
C PRO A 44 -10.52 -13.59 4.84
N GLU A 45 -9.99 -13.36 6.05
CA GLU A 45 -9.41 -12.08 6.47
C GLU A 45 -7.98 -11.85 5.95
N LYS A 46 -7.36 -12.84 5.28
CA LYS A 46 -5.97 -12.76 4.80
C LYS A 46 -5.71 -11.46 4.02
N ASN A 47 -6.49 -11.20 2.99
CA ASN A 47 -6.28 -10.03 2.12
C ASN A 47 -6.40 -8.71 2.89
N LEU A 48 -7.31 -8.64 3.85
CA LEU A 48 -7.48 -7.50 4.74
C LEU A 48 -6.23 -7.31 5.60
N ILE A 49 -5.80 -8.36 6.30
CA ILE A 49 -4.67 -8.31 7.23
C ILE A 49 -3.37 -8.01 6.49
N ASP A 50 -3.09 -8.66 5.35
CA ASP A 50 -1.93 -8.39 4.50
C ASP A 50 -1.87 -6.91 4.10
N THR A 51 -3.01 -6.35 3.66
CA THR A 51 -3.11 -4.94 3.29
C THR A 51 -2.86 -4.01 4.47
N LEU A 52 -3.44 -4.30 5.63
CA LEU A 52 -3.28 -3.49 6.83
C LEU A 52 -1.86 -3.54 7.37
N VAL A 53 -1.22 -4.70 7.36
CA VAL A 53 0.19 -4.86 7.73
C VAL A 53 1.08 -4.00 6.83
N ILE A 54 0.94 -4.10 5.50
CA ILE A 54 1.73 -3.30 4.55
C ILE A 54 1.50 -1.80 4.79
N ARG A 55 0.26 -1.36 5.01
CA ARG A 55 -0.09 0.06 5.27
C ARG A 55 0.43 0.56 6.62
N SER A 56 0.63 -0.31 7.60
CA SER A 56 1.17 0.05 8.91
C SER A 56 2.69 0.25 8.87
N MET A 57 3.39 -0.32 7.89
CA MET A 57 4.84 -0.19 7.78
C MET A 57 5.26 1.24 7.43
N SER A 58 6.43 1.64 7.90
CA SER A 58 7.06 2.90 7.48
C SER A 58 7.66 2.74 6.09
N LYS A 59 7.66 3.85 5.35
CA LYS A 59 8.42 3.91 4.10
C LYS A 59 9.91 3.81 4.39
N ALA A 60 10.64 3.14 3.51
CA ALA A 60 12.10 3.16 3.53
C ALA A 60 12.61 4.59 3.35
N LYS A 61 13.71 4.92 4.01
CA LYS A 61 14.39 6.21 3.90
C LYS A 61 15.90 5.97 3.91
N TYR A 62 16.63 6.84 3.26
CA TYR A 62 18.09 6.91 3.42
C TYR A 62 18.43 7.63 4.72
N SER A 63 19.46 7.16 5.40
CA SER A 63 19.97 7.76 6.64
C SER A 63 21.48 7.55 6.73
N SER A 64 22.20 8.50 7.31
CA SER A 64 23.61 8.34 7.65
C SER A 64 23.81 7.37 8.83
N GLN A 65 22.77 7.16 9.62
CA GLN A 65 22.78 6.22 10.74
C GLN A 65 22.37 4.84 10.28
N ASN A 66 23.06 3.81 10.75
CA ASN A 66 22.66 2.44 10.48
C ASN A 66 21.41 2.06 11.28
N ILE A 67 20.26 2.08 10.62
CA ILE A 67 18.96 1.67 11.20
C ILE A 67 18.55 0.27 10.76
N GLY A 68 19.37 -0.44 9.99
CA GLY A 68 19.06 -1.71 9.37
C GLY A 68 17.96 -1.63 8.29
N HIS A 69 17.52 -2.76 7.83
CA HIS A 69 16.40 -2.86 6.90
C HIS A 69 15.35 -3.86 7.42
N PHE A 70 14.29 -3.34 8.03
CA PHE A 70 13.26 -4.16 8.69
C PHE A 70 12.64 -5.21 7.74
N GLY A 71 12.22 -4.81 6.55
CA GLY A 71 11.54 -5.72 5.61
C GLY A 71 12.42 -6.82 5.02
N LEU A 72 13.76 -6.66 5.04
CA LEU A 72 14.73 -7.67 4.62
C LEU A 72 15.39 -8.38 5.80
N SER A 73 15.09 -7.95 7.03
CA SER A 73 15.70 -8.47 8.28
C SER A 73 17.25 -8.37 8.30
N PHE A 74 17.80 -7.32 7.67
CA PHE A 74 19.24 -7.07 7.71
C PHE A 74 19.58 -6.04 8.78
N GLU A 75 20.56 -6.34 9.62
CA GLU A 75 21.08 -5.38 10.62
C GLU A 75 21.86 -4.24 9.97
N LYS A 76 22.53 -4.51 8.83
CA LYS A 76 23.27 -3.52 8.04
C LYS A 76 22.84 -3.63 6.60
N TYR A 77 22.44 -2.54 6.00
CA TYR A 77 21.98 -2.53 4.62
C TYR A 77 22.24 -1.18 3.97
N THR A 78 22.70 -1.22 2.73
CA THR A 78 22.80 -0.04 1.89
C THR A 78 22.55 -0.39 0.43
N HIS A 79 22.11 0.58 -0.34
CA HIS A 79 22.09 0.49 -1.79
C HIS A 79 23.50 0.62 -2.34
N PHE A 80 23.87 -0.25 -3.28
CA PHE A 80 25.24 -0.29 -3.81
C PHE A 80 25.29 -0.63 -5.31
N THR A 81 24.37 -1.45 -5.81
CA THR A 81 24.52 -2.17 -7.09
C THR A 81 23.93 -1.46 -8.31
N SER A 82 23.37 -0.26 -8.16
CA SER A 82 22.71 0.43 -9.28
C SER A 82 23.06 1.93 -9.37
N PRO A 83 24.38 2.29 -9.46
CA PRO A 83 24.82 3.69 -9.44
C PRO A 83 24.38 4.51 -10.68
N ILE A 84 24.04 3.85 -11.78
CA ILE A 84 23.56 4.52 -13.01
C ILE A 84 22.22 5.25 -12.77
N ARG A 85 21.35 4.69 -11.96
CA ARG A 85 19.99 5.19 -11.73
C ARG A 85 19.70 5.62 -10.30
N ARG A 86 20.57 5.32 -9.34
CA ARG A 86 20.39 5.66 -7.93
C ARG A 86 21.62 6.43 -7.42
N TYR A 87 21.42 7.70 -7.16
CA TYR A 87 22.48 8.54 -6.63
C TYR A 87 22.99 8.12 -5.23
N PRO A 88 22.18 7.55 -4.33
CA PRO A 88 22.70 6.97 -3.08
C PRO A 88 23.82 5.95 -3.28
N ASP A 89 23.72 5.11 -4.31
CA ASP A 89 24.77 4.12 -4.64
C ASP A 89 26.08 4.84 -4.99
N VAL A 90 26.01 5.96 -5.74
CA VAL A 90 27.19 6.76 -6.07
C VAL A 90 27.84 7.36 -4.81
N ILE A 91 27.04 7.81 -3.84
CA ILE A 91 27.55 8.32 -2.56
C ILE A 91 28.29 7.21 -1.81
N VAL A 92 27.72 6.01 -1.76
CA VAL A 92 28.36 4.85 -1.10
C VAL A 92 29.65 4.49 -1.80
N HIS A 93 29.69 4.45 -3.15
CA HIS A 93 30.93 4.17 -3.91
C HIS A 93 32.02 5.22 -3.60
N ARG A 94 31.69 6.50 -3.60
CA ARG A 94 32.64 7.58 -3.27
C ARG A 94 33.16 7.49 -1.84
N ASN A 95 32.29 7.17 -0.89
CA ASN A 95 32.68 6.99 0.51
C ASN A 95 33.62 5.77 0.66
N LEU A 96 33.30 4.67 -0.03
CA LEU A 96 34.12 3.45 -0.03
C LEU A 96 35.51 3.75 -0.64
N GLU A 97 35.58 4.45 -1.77
CA GLU A 97 36.83 4.86 -2.41
C GLU A 97 37.67 5.73 -1.46
N ASN A 98 37.06 6.70 -0.77
CA ASN A 98 37.77 7.50 0.22
C ASN A 98 38.35 6.66 1.36
N ILE A 99 37.63 5.66 1.84
CA ILE A 99 38.10 4.75 2.89
C ILE A 99 39.28 3.90 2.39
N LEU A 100 39.15 3.31 1.20
CA LEU A 100 40.21 2.47 0.61
C LEU A 100 41.50 3.24 0.34
N ASN A 101 41.38 4.52 -0.03
CA ASN A 101 42.52 5.42 -0.28
C ASN A 101 43.03 6.12 0.99
N ASN A 102 42.57 5.70 2.19
CA ASN A 102 42.89 6.36 3.47
C ASN A 102 42.67 7.89 3.46
N SER A 103 41.72 8.35 2.67
CA SER A 103 41.38 9.77 2.59
C SER A 103 40.52 10.18 3.78
N GLN A 104 40.92 11.23 4.48
CA GLN A 104 40.12 11.80 5.61
C GLN A 104 38.96 12.68 5.16
N LYS A 105 38.60 12.69 3.87
CA LYS A 105 37.46 13.47 3.35
C LYS A 105 36.16 12.89 3.85
N GLN A 106 35.64 13.42 4.94
CA GLN A 106 34.29 13.12 5.41
C GLN A 106 33.26 13.96 4.68
N ASN A 107 32.15 13.34 4.28
CA ASN A 107 31.01 14.05 3.74
C ASN A 107 30.21 14.69 4.89
N LYS A 108 30.49 15.95 5.20
CA LYS A 108 29.85 16.70 6.31
C LYS A 108 28.33 16.87 6.16
N ASN A 109 27.81 16.74 4.94
CA ASN A 109 26.39 16.99 4.64
C ASN A 109 25.65 15.68 4.30
N LEU A 110 26.14 14.53 4.77
CA LEU A 110 25.59 13.23 4.38
C LEU A 110 24.13 13.06 4.80
N GLU A 111 23.75 13.50 6.01
CA GLU A 111 22.36 13.38 6.48
C GLU A 111 21.41 14.26 5.67
N ASP A 112 21.79 15.50 5.35
CA ASP A 112 20.98 16.38 4.49
C ASP A 112 20.80 15.79 3.08
N GLN A 113 21.85 15.16 2.53
CA GLN A 113 21.75 14.43 1.28
C GLN A 113 20.80 13.24 1.39
N CYS A 114 20.85 12.46 2.47
CA CYS A 114 19.94 11.36 2.72
C CYS A 114 18.48 11.81 2.80
N LEU A 115 18.20 12.91 3.50
CA LEU A 115 16.87 13.51 3.58
C LEU A 115 16.37 13.97 2.21
N TYR A 116 17.21 14.69 1.47
CA TYR A 116 16.88 15.14 0.11
C TYR A 116 16.59 13.95 -0.81
N LEU A 117 17.45 12.93 -0.83
CA LEU A 117 17.28 11.75 -1.67
C LEU A 117 16.03 10.95 -1.31
N SER A 118 15.72 10.84 -0.03
CA SER A 118 14.46 10.19 0.43
C SER A 118 13.23 10.94 -0.09
N SER A 119 13.26 12.27 -0.11
CA SER A 119 12.18 13.10 -0.66
C SER A 119 12.05 12.93 -2.19
N ARG A 120 13.17 12.82 -2.90
CA ARG A 120 13.18 12.60 -4.37
C ARG A 120 12.67 11.21 -4.74
N GLU A 121 13.02 10.18 -3.97
CA GLU A 121 12.49 8.82 -4.14
C GLU A 121 10.97 8.79 -3.94
N GLU A 122 10.46 9.48 -2.93
CA GLU A 122 9.00 9.60 -2.73
C GLU A 122 8.32 10.32 -3.91
N LEU A 123 8.94 11.38 -4.45
CA LEU A 123 8.43 12.09 -5.62
C LEU A 123 8.44 11.20 -6.87
N SER A 124 9.53 10.45 -7.09
CA SER A 124 9.65 9.49 -8.20
C SER A 124 8.55 8.45 -8.14
N THR A 125 8.32 7.84 -6.97
CA THR A 125 7.23 6.87 -6.77
C THR A 125 5.84 7.46 -7.04
N LYS A 126 5.61 8.72 -6.63
CA LYS A 126 4.35 9.43 -6.92
C LYS A 126 4.18 9.68 -8.43
N ALA A 127 5.25 10.07 -9.11
CA ALA A 127 5.23 10.31 -10.55
C ALA A 127 4.95 9.01 -11.33
N GLU A 128 5.61 7.91 -10.98
CA GLU A 128 5.38 6.59 -11.56
C GLU A 128 3.92 6.15 -11.40
N ARG A 129 3.39 6.20 -10.17
CA ARG A 129 1.99 5.85 -9.91
C ARG A 129 1.01 6.73 -10.68
N SER A 130 1.31 8.03 -10.78
CA SER A 130 0.48 8.97 -11.55
C SER A 130 0.51 8.67 -13.05
N SER A 131 1.67 8.28 -13.59
CA SER A 131 1.83 7.86 -14.99
C SER A 131 1.05 6.57 -15.27
N ILE A 132 1.21 5.55 -14.44
CA ILE A 132 0.46 4.30 -14.55
C ILE A 132 -1.05 4.59 -14.52
N LYS A 133 -1.51 5.40 -13.58
CA LYS A 133 -2.93 5.74 -13.45
C LYS A 133 -3.46 6.48 -14.68
N PHE A 134 -2.68 7.40 -15.24
CA PHE A 134 -3.02 8.09 -16.49
C PHE A 134 -3.21 7.09 -17.64
N MET A 135 -2.27 6.16 -17.81
CA MET A 135 -2.35 5.14 -18.86
C MET A 135 -3.53 4.18 -18.65
N GLN A 136 -3.81 3.80 -17.39
CA GLN A 136 -5.00 3.00 -17.07
C GLN A 136 -6.29 3.70 -17.48
N VAL A 137 -6.43 4.98 -17.17
CA VAL A 137 -7.61 5.79 -17.54
C VAL A 137 -7.75 5.89 -19.05
N LYS A 138 -6.66 6.20 -19.77
CA LYS A 138 -6.63 6.26 -21.23
C LYS A 138 -6.99 4.90 -21.88
N TYR A 139 -6.47 3.79 -21.33
CA TYR A 139 -6.84 2.45 -21.78
C TYR A 139 -8.32 2.14 -21.57
N MET A 140 -8.85 2.53 -20.40
CA MET A 140 -10.24 2.24 -20.03
C MET A 140 -11.26 3.15 -20.72
N SER A 141 -10.87 4.30 -21.28
CA SER A 141 -11.78 5.20 -22.00
C SER A 141 -12.45 4.53 -23.20
N SER A 142 -11.73 3.63 -23.89
CA SER A 142 -12.29 2.82 -25.00
C SER A 142 -13.09 1.59 -24.56
N LYS A 143 -13.26 1.39 -23.25
CA LYS A 143 -13.87 0.18 -22.64
C LYS A 143 -15.17 0.49 -21.87
N ILE A 144 -15.76 1.67 -22.07
CA ILE A 144 -17.03 2.03 -21.44
C ILE A 144 -18.09 0.98 -21.75
N ASN A 145 -18.94 0.68 -20.78
CA ASN A 145 -19.97 -0.37 -20.79
C ASN A 145 -19.46 -1.83 -20.83
N LYS A 146 -18.16 -2.10 -20.90
CA LYS A 146 -17.64 -3.47 -20.79
C LYS A 146 -17.68 -3.95 -19.33
N LYS A 147 -17.94 -5.26 -19.16
CA LYS A 147 -17.98 -5.94 -17.87
C LYS A 147 -16.66 -6.61 -17.58
N TYR A 148 -16.27 -6.61 -16.30
CA TYR A 148 -15.03 -7.20 -15.81
C TYR A 148 -15.22 -7.80 -14.43
N THR A 149 -14.55 -8.92 -14.17
CA THR A 149 -14.37 -9.41 -12.81
C THR A 149 -13.25 -8.65 -12.14
N GLY A 150 -13.51 -8.15 -10.94
CA GLY A 150 -12.57 -7.42 -10.12
C GLY A 150 -12.56 -7.92 -8.69
N VAL A 151 -11.67 -7.35 -7.90
CA VAL A 151 -11.50 -7.62 -6.47
C VAL A 151 -11.58 -6.30 -5.73
N VAL A 152 -12.23 -6.29 -4.58
CA VAL A 152 -12.25 -5.13 -3.69
C VAL A 152 -10.84 -4.86 -3.18
N SER A 153 -10.20 -3.80 -3.67
CA SER A 153 -8.81 -3.41 -3.35
C SER A 153 -8.73 -2.36 -2.25
N GLY A 154 -9.82 -1.67 -1.96
CA GLY A 154 -9.88 -0.65 -0.93
C GLY A 154 -11.30 -0.30 -0.53
N ILE A 155 -11.49 0.07 0.73
CA ILE A 155 -12.77 0.50 1.26
C ILE A 155 -12.58 1.82 1.98
N MET A 156 -13.48 2.75 1.79
CA MET A 156 -13.54 4.02 2.49
C MET A 156 -14.99 4.47 2.66
N GLU A 157 -15.23 5.46 3.50
CA GLU A 157 -16.57 5.99 3.77
C GLU A 157 -17.36 6.33 2.51
N ARG A 158 -16.68 6.85 1.48
CA ARG A 158 -17.33 7.30 0.24
C ARG A 158 -17.62 6.19 -0.77
N GLY A 159 -17.09 4.96 -0.53
CA GLY A 159 -17.27 3.82 -1.44
C GLY A 159 -16.13 2.83 -1.44
N VAL A 160 -16.06 2.03 -2.49
CA VAL A 160 -15.10 0.94 -2.63
C VAL A 160 -14.24 1.09 -3.88
N PHE A 161 -12.96 0.74 -3.77
CA PHE A 161 -12.06 0.59 -4.89
C PHE A 161 -12.08 -0.84 -5.38
N ILE A 162 -12.13 -1.02 -6.69
CA ILE A 162 -12.10 -2.33 -7.34
C ILE A 162 -10.92 -2.38 -8.30
N GLU A 163 -10.08 -3.39 -8.15
CA GLU A 163 -9.02 -3.72 -9.10
C GLU A 163 -9.49 -4.82 -10.04
N ILE A 164 -9.49 -4.56 -11.34
CA ILE A 164 -9.84 -5.57 -12.36
C ILE A 164 -8.76 -6.66 -12.40
N LYS A 165 -9.15 -7.95 -12.28
CA LYS A 165 -8.19 -9.07 -12.26
C LYS A 165 -7.32 -9.14 -13.53
N LYS A 166 -7.92 -8.92 -14.70
CA LYS A 166 -7.28 -9.11 -16.01
C LYS A 166 -6.18 -8.08 -16.32
N ASN A 167 -6.39 -6.82 -16.02
CA ASN A 167 -5.51 -5.72 -16.47
C ASN A 167 -5.03 -4.80 -15.35
N LYS A 168 -5.37 -5.12 -14.10
CA LYS A 168 -4.95 -4.39 -12.90
C LYS A 168 -5.36 -2.92 -12.88
N CYS A 169 -6.35 -2.54 -13.72
CA CYS A 169 -6.93 -1.21 -13.67
C CYS A 169 -7.81 -1.07 -12.43
N GLU A 170 -7.55 -0.04 -11.65
CA GLU A 170 -8.32 0.26 -10.44
C GLU A 170 -9.34 1.36 -10.72
N GLY A 171 -10.56 1.16 -10.33
CA GLY A 171 -11.65 2.14 -10.38
C GLY A 171 -12.39 2.25 -9.07
N PHE A 172 -13.35 3.16 -9.01
CA PHE A 172 -14.09 3.50 -7.81
C PHE A 172 -15.59 3.32 -8.02
N ILE A 173 -16.26 2.79 -7.00
CA ILE A 173 -17.71 2.70 -6.89
C ILE A 173 -18.13 3.53 -5.68
N LYS A 174 -18.96 4.55 -5.90
CA LYS A 174 -19.47 5.35 -4.78
C LYS A 174 -20.43 4.52 -3.93
N ALA A 175 -20.40 4.70 -2.62
CA ALA A 175 -21.29 3.98 -1.69
C ALA A 175 -22.78 4.10 -2.09
N LYS A 176 -23.20 5.27 -2.55
CA LYS A 176 -24.58 5.52 -3.03
C LYS A 176 -24.94 4.84 -4.36
N ASP A 177 -23.93 4.40 -5.13
CA ASP A 177 -24.09 3.74 -6.43
C ASP A 177 -24.02 2.20 -6.29
N ILE A 178 -23.84 1.67 -5.08
CA ILE A 178 -23.94 0.23 -4.79
C ILE A 178 -25.42 -0.13 -4.78
N PRO A 179 -25.86 -1.10 -5.63
CA PRO A 179 -27.28 -1.44 -5.73
C PRO A 179 -27.78 -2.19 -4.51
N GLY A 180 -29.09 -2.18 -4.29
CA GLY A 180 -29.78 -3.06 -3.34
C GLY A 180 -30.02 -2.46 -1.95
N ASP A 181 -29.16 -1.56 -1.46
CA ASP A 181 -29.33 -0.97 -0.12
C ASP A 181 -28.57 0.37 0.01
N TYR A 182 -28.71 0.99 1.18
CA TYR A 182 -27.87 2.10 1.61
C TYR A 182 -26.67 1.54 2.38
N PHE A 183 -25.48 1.64 1.79
CA PHE A 183 -24.26 1.09 2.34
C PHE A 183 -23.51 2.10 3.21
N VAL A 184 -23.04 1.63 4.38
CA VAL A 184 -22.33 2.42 5.39
C VAL A 184 -20.98 1.76 5.68
N PHE A 185 -19.94 2.56 5.76
CA PHE A 185 -18.61 2.10 6.15
C PHE A 185 -18.56 1.80 7.64
N LYS A 186 -18.15 0.58 7.99
CA LYS A 186 -17.89 0.12 9.35
C LYS A 186 -16.39 0.18 9.63
N GLU A 187 -15.95 1.30 10.21
CA GLU A 187 -14.52 1.56 10.44
C GLU A 187 -13.85 0.48 11.30
N LYS A 188 -14.53 -0.01 12.35
CA LYS A 188 -13.99 -1.03 13.27
C LYS A 188 -13.75 -2.38 12.61
N GLU A 189 -14.55 -2.74 11.63
CA GLU A 189 -14.55 -4.02 10.92
C GLU A 189 -13.92 -3.91 9.54
N PHE A 190 -13.64 -2.67 9.09
CA PHE A 190 -13.06 -2.30 7.81
C PHE A 190 -13.83 -2.90 6.61
N LEU A 191 -15.16 -2.78 6.66
CA LEU A 191 -16.06 -3.28 5.61
C LEU A 191 -17.14 -2.25 5.26
N MET A 192 -17.77 -2.44 4.10
CA MET A 192 -18.96 -1.70 3.69
C MET A 192 -20.17 -2.59 3.91
N MET A 193 -21.14 -2.14 4.71
CA MET A 193 -22.33 -2.92 5.09
C MET A 193 -23.62 -2.24 4.68
N GLY A 194 -24.50 -3.01 4.08
CA GLY A 194 -25.88 -2.61 3.80
C GLY A 194 -26.69 -2.39 5.08
N ARG A 195 -27.42 -1.29 5.15
CA ARG A 195 -28.17 -0.90 6.36
C ARG A 195 -29.31 -1.87 6.68
N ASN A 196 -30.04 -2.29 5.66
CA ASN A 196 -31.22 -3.16 5.78
C ASN A 196 -30.86 -4.63 5.48
N THR A 197 -30.20 -4.88 4.34
CA THR A 197 -29.89 -6.23 3.85
C THR A 197 -28.79 -6.92 4.64
N LYS A 198 -27.93 -6.16 5.35
CA LYS A 198 -26.71 -6.64 6.02
C LYS A 198 -25.71 -7.25 5.06
N GLU A 199 -25.86 -7.03 3.77
CA GLU A 199 -24.86 -7.43 2.77
C GLU A 199 -23.55 -6.70 3.03
N GLU A 200 -22.43 -7.42 2.93
CA GLU A 200 -21.11 -6.91 3.26
C GLU A 200 -20.17 -6.98 2.06
N TYR A 201 -19.32 -5.95 1.90
CA TYR A 201 -18.19 -5.95 0.99
C TYR A 201 -16.91 -5.78 1.79
N ARG A 202 -16.00 -6.75 1.66
CA ARG A 202 -14.71 -6.81 2.34
C ARG A 202 -13.55 -6.72 1.36
N LEU A 203 -12.36 -6.36 1.85
CA LEU A 203 -11.15 -6.43 1.02
C LEU A 203 -10.91 -7.87 0.55
N GLY A 204 -10.70 -8.02 -0.75
CA GLY A 204 -10.50 -9.33 -1.37
C GLY A 204 -11.77 -9.95 -1.96
N ASP A 205 -12.96 -9.42 -1.66
CA ASP A 205 -14.20 -9.93 -2.26
C ASP A 205 -14.17 -9.78 -3.79
N GLU A 206 -14.63 -10.81 -4.47
CA GLU A 206 -14.76 -10.82 -5.92
C GLU A 206 -16.10 -10.22 -6.34
N VAL A 207 -16.06 -9.38 -7.34
CA VAL A 207 -17.24 -8.68 -7.84
C VAL A 207 -17.22 -8.59 -9.36
N LEU A 208 -18.42 -8.60 -9.94
CA LEU A 208 -18.61 -8.26 -11.34
C LEU A 208 -18.96 -6.76 -11.44
N VAL A 209 -18.16 -6.04 -12.22
CA VAL A 209 -18.34 -4.59 -12.43
C VAL A 209 -18.46 -4.25 -13.90
N LYS A 210 -19.12 -3.13 -14.19
CA LYS A 210 -19.21 -2.51 -15.51
C LYS A 210 -18.52 -1.15 -15.48
N VAL A 211 -17.78 -0.82 -16.53
CA VAL A 211 -17.18 0.51 -16.68
C VAL A 211 -18.28 1.52 -16.90
N LYS A 212 -18.52 2.42 -15.93
CA LYS A 212 -19.52 3.48 -15.99
C LYS A 212 -19.01 4.67 -16.79
N GLY A 213 -17.76 5.03 -16.57
CA GLY A 213 -17.13 6.16 -17.22
C GLY A 213 -15.70 6.38 -16.74
N VAL A 214 -15.02 7.31 -17.39
CA VAL A 214 -13.66 7.72 -17.05
C VAL A 214 -13.57 9.24 -17.02
N ASN A 215 -12.75 9.76 -16.11
CA ASN A 215 -12.41 11.16 -16.03
C ASN A 215 -10.90 11.31 -16.17
N GLU A 216 -10.44 11.74 -17.35
CA GLU A 216 -9.02 11.87 -17.65
C GLU A 216 -8.34 12.95 -16.80
N ASN A 217 -9.00 14.07 -16.57
CA ASN A 217 -8.45 15.17 -15.78
C ASN A 217 -8.20 14.75 -14.33
N LYS A 218 -9.15 14.01 -13.73
CA LYS A 218 -9.03 13.50 -12.35
C LYS A 218 -8.29 12.16 -12.28
N LYS A 219 -7.93 11.58 -13.42
CA LYS A 219 -7.31 10.25 -13.54
C LYS A 219 -8.15 9.20 -12.79
N GLN A 220 -9.47 9.21 -12.99
CA GLN A 220 -10.40 8.37 -12.27
C GLN A 220 -11.21 7.50 -13.23
N ILE A 221 -11.40 6.24 -12.85
CA ILE A 221 -12.27 5.28 -13.51
C ILE A 221 -13.45 5.02 -12.57
N ASP A 222 -14.67 5.23 -13.04
CA ASP A 222 -15.88 4.95 -12.28
C ASP A 222 -16.47 3.62 -12.75
N PHE A 223 -16.77 2.75 -11.80
CA PHE A 223 -17.43 1.47 -12.04
C PHE A 223 -18.87 1.48 -11.53
N LEU A 224 -19.68 0.61 -12.10
CA LEU A 224 -20.98 0.22 -11.61
C LEU A 224 -20.87 -1.22 -11.12
N LEU A 225 -21.26 -1.49 -9.90
CA LEU A 225 -21.37 -2.83 -9.35
C LEU A 225 -22.55 -3.54 -9.98
N LEU A 226 -22.36 -4.76 -10.45
CA LEU A 226 -23.42 -5.60 -11.00
C LEU A 226 -23.83 -6.67 -9.99
N GLU A 227 -22.84 -7.41 -9.47
CA GLU A 227 -23.07 -8.49 -8.49
C GLU A 227 -21.80 -8.78 -7.69
N LYS A 228 -21.96 -9.37 -6.52
CA LYS A 228 -20.91 -10.02 -5.74
C LYS A 228 -20.82 -11.49 -6.18
N LEU A 229 -19.58 -11.98 -6.42
CA LEU A 229 -19.32 -13.33 -6.91
C LEU A 229 -19.04 -14.32 -5.78
#